data_c13ca19b26805523f036a83e6d9fbe0f
#
_entry.id   c13ca19b26805523f036a83e6d9fbe0f
#
_cell.length_a   1.000
_cell.length_b   1.000
_cell.length_c   1.000
_cell.angle_alpha   90.00
_cell.angle_beta   90.00
_cell.angle_gamma   90.00
#
_symmetry.space_group_name_H-M   'P 1'
#
loop_
_entity.id
_entity.type
_entity.pdbx_description
1 polymer ?
#
loop_
_entity_poly.entity_id
_entity_poly.type
_entity_poly.pdbx_seq_one_letter_code
_entity_poly.pdbx_strand_id
1 'polypeptide(L)'
;MDVNFEYYKIFYYVAKYKSITKAAAALRSNQPNVTRVMKLLESQLNCRLIAREARGISLTEEGKCLYAHVEVAYRHLVGAQEEICGQDMQGSGTVDIGARETALHLFLLDALHDFKGKYPAIRIKIHNHTTPETLRQLSAGKLDFAVVTTPFESPQNFRCENVLDFREVLVSGIQYGNLADKALELKDIKDYPWVGLGKGTAT
;
A
#
# COMPACT_ATOMS: atom_id res chain seq x y z
N MET A 1 -17.62 -23.13 1.32
CA MET A 1 -18.26 -22.24 0.35
C MET A 1 -17.40 -22.26 -0.89
N ASP A 2 -17.92 -22.75 -2.00
CA ASP A 2 -17.14 -22.85 -3.23
C ASP A 2 -17.69 -21.84 -4.24
N VAL A 3 -17.19 -20.60 -4.15
CA VAL A 3 -17.54 -19.51 -5.08
C VAL A 3 -16.69 -19.67 -6.33
N ASN A 4 -17.33 -19.66 -7.50
CA ASN A 4 -16.59 -19.70 -8.76
C ASN A 4 -15.64 -18.50 -8.88
N PHE A 5 -14.37 -18.78 -9.14
CA PHE A 5 -13.31 -17.76 -9.20
C PHE A 5 -13.56 -16.68 -10.28
N GLU A 6 -14.22 -17.05 -11.38
CA GLU A 6 -14.58 -16.09 -12.43
C GLU A 6 -15.55 -15.00 -11.94
N TYR A 7 -16.33 -15.26 -10.87
CA TYR A 7 -17.21 -14.24 -10.27
C TYR A 7 -16.42 -13.13 -9.60
N TYR A 8 -15.29 -13.47 -8.96
CA TYR A 8 -14.39 -12.47 -8.36
C TYR A 8 -13.73 -11.60 -9.44
N LYS A 9 -13.34 -12.17 -10.56
CA LYS A 9 -12.82 -11.40 -11.70
C LYS A 9 -13.84 -10.43 -12.25
N ILE A 10 -15.09 -10.86 -12.43
CA ILE A 10 -16.18 -9.99 -12.88
C ILE A 10 -16.43 -8.88 -11.86
N PHE A 11 -16.48 -9.21 -10.58
CA PHE A 11 -16.61 -8.22 -9.49
C PHE A 11 -15.46 -7.20 -9.50
N TYR A 12 -14.21 -7.65 -9.69
CA TYR A 12 -13.06 -6.75 -9.81
C TYR A 12 -13.27 -5.68 -10.87
N TYR A 13 -13.70 -6.06 -12.06
CA TYR A 13 -13.94 -5.10 -13.16
C TYR A 13 -15.12 -4.17 -12.86
N VAL A 14 -16.19 -4.68 -12.26
CA VAL A 14 -17.35 -3.88 -11.85
C VAL A 14 -16.95 -2.82 -10.80
N ALA A 15 -16.18 -3.22 -9.80
CA ALA A 15 -15.67 -2.34 -8.76
C ALA A 15 -14.69 -1.29 -9.32
N LYS A 16 -13.75 -1.70 -10.14
CA LYS A 16 -12.74 -0.85 -10.78
C LYS A 16 -13.35 0.26 -11.63
N TYR A 17 -14.31 -0.10 -12.49
CA TYR A 17 -14.94 0.85 -13.42
C TYR A 17 -16.14 1.58 -12.82
N LYS A 18 -16.64 1.15 -11.66
CA LYS A 18 -17.88 1.66 -11.03
C LYS A 18 -19.05 1.69 -12.03
N SER A 19 -19.09 0.73 -12.95
CA SER A 19 -20.05 0.66 -14.05
C SER A 19 -20.13 -0.75 -14.61
N ILE A 20 -21.33 -1.33 -14.62
CA ILE A 20 -21.59 -2.66 -15.20
C ILE A 20 -21.32 -2.65 -16.72
N THR A 21 -21.73 -1.59 -17.42
CA THR A 21 -21.54 -1.47 -18.87
C THR A 21 -20.05 -1.40 -19.24
N LYS A 22 -19.27 -0.59 -18.54
CA LYS A 22 -17.81 -0.50 -18.77
C LYS A 22 -17.10 -1.81 -18.41
N ALA A 23 -17.51 -2.46 -17.32
CA ALA A 23 -16.98 -3.77 -16.94
C ALA A 23 -17.29 -4.84 -17.99
N ALA A 24 -18.53 -4.88 -18.51
CA ALA A 24 -18.92 -5.81 -19.57
C ALA A 24 -18.08 -5.61 -20.84
N ALA A 25 -17.87 -4.36 -21.25
CA ALA A 25 -17.03 -4.04 -22.40
C ALA A 25 -15.57 -4.52 -22.19
N ALA A 26 -14.99 -4.24 -21.02
CA ALA A 26 -13.62 -4.66 -20.67
C ALA A 26 -13.47 -6.20 -20.64
N LEU A 27 -14.50 -6.90 -20.20
CA LEU A 27 -14.54 -8.37 -20.15
C LEU A 27 -14.95 -9.03 -21.48
N ARG A 28 -15.21 -8.26 -22.53
CA ARG A 28 -15.77 -8.74 -23.81
C ARG A 28 -17.03 -9.59 -23.59
N SER A 29 -17.87 -9.17 -22.65
CA SER A 29 -19.11 -9.81 -22.23
C SER A 29 -20.28 -8.86 -22.43
N ASN A 30 -21.49 -9.32 -22.14
CA ASN A 30 -22.70 -8.48 -22.17
C ASN A 30 -23.14 -8.06 -20.77
N GLN A 31 -23.81 -6.92 -20.67
CA GLN A 31 -24.30 -6.37 -19.41
C GLN A 31 -25.25 -7.31 -18.63
N PRO A 32 -26.19 -8.03 -19.27
CA PRO A 32 -27.05 -8.99 -18.57
C PRO A 32 -26.26 -10.09 -17.87
N ASN A 33 -25.21 -10.64 -18.50
CA ASN A 33 -24.37 -11.66 -17.92
C ASN A 33 -23.59 -11.13 -16.70
N VAL A 34 -22.96 -9.97 -16.81
CA VAL A 34 -22.27 -9.32 -15.69
C VAL A 34 -23.22 -9.08 -14.52
N THR A 35 -24.44 -8.58 -14.81
CA THR A 35 -25.47 -8.35 -13.77
C THR A 35 -25.90 -9.65 -13.10
N ARG A 36 -26.09 -10.72 -13.88
CA ARG A 36 -26.46 -12.06 -13.35
C ARG A 36 -25.37 -12.60 -12.44
N VAL A 37 -24.10 -12.53 -12.87
CA VAL A 37 -22.97 -13.03 -12.07
C VAL A 37 -22.80 -12.24 -10.78
N MET A 38 -22.96 -10.92 -10.83
CA MET A 38 -22.94 -10.09 -9.61
C MET A 38 -24.00 -10.52 -8.60
N LYS A 39 -25.23 -10.76 -9.05
CA LYS A 39 -26.30 -11.27 -8.19
C LYS A 39 -25.99 -12.65 -7.61
N LEU A 40 -25.39 -13.55 -8.40
CA LEU A 40 -24.97 -14.86 -7.91
C LEU A 40 -23.88 -14.76 -6.86
N LEU A 41 -22.87 -13.91 -7.05
CA LEU A 41 -21.82 -13.68 -6.07
C LEU A 41 -22.38 -13.11 -4.77
N GLU A 42 -23.23 -12.08 -4.83
CA GLU A 42 -23.90 -11.51 -3.68
C GLU A 42 -24.77 -12.53 -2.93
N SER A 43 -25.49 -13.39 -3.69
CA SER A 43 -26.30 -14.47 -3.10
C SER A 43 -25.42 -15.52 -2.40
N GLN A 44 -24.30 -15.93 -3.01
CA GLN A 44 -23.39 -16.93 -2.43
C GLN A 44 -22.68 -16.40 -1.18
N LEU A 45 -22.35 -15.12 -1.16
CA LEU A 45 -21.73 -14.46 -0.01
C LEU A 45 -22.74 -13.95 1.04
N ASN A 46 -24.04 -14.06 0.71
CA ASN A 46 -25.15 -13.58 1.55
C ASN A 46 -25.00 -12.11 1.96
N CYS A 47 -24.48 -11.26 1.09
CA CYS A 47 -24.33 -9.83 1.32
C CYS A 47 -24.44 -9.04 0.02
N ARG A 48 -24.74 -7.73 0.13
CA ARG A 48 -24.66 -6.80 -1.00
C ARG A 48 -23.26 -6.27 -1.13
N LEU A 49 -22.73 -6.29 -2.35
CA LEU A 49 -21.39 -5.78 -2.66
C LEU A 49 -21.44 -4.44 -3.37
N ILE A 50 -22.53 -4.18 -4.09
CA ILE A 50 -22.74 -2.94 -4.83
C ILE A 50 -24.08 -2.31 -4.49
N ALA A 51 -24.09 -0.97 -4.44
CA ALA A 51 -25.28 -0.14 -4.40
C ALA A 51 -25.43 0.60 -5.73
N ARG A 52 -26.67 0.75 -6.20
CA ARG A 52 -26.99 1.55 -7.40
C ARG A 52 -27.19 2.99 -6.99
N GLU A 53 -26.54 3.88 -7.71
CA GLU A 53 -26.67 5.31 -7.56
C GLU A 53 -27.21 5.98 -8.83
N ALA A 54 -27.64 7.23 -8.73
CA ALA A 54 -28.14 7.98 -9.91
C ALA A 54 -27.11 8.09 -11.04
N ARG A 55 -25.81 8.00 -10.72
CA ARG A 55 -24.72 8.10 -11.71
C ARG A 55 -23.77 6.90 -11.65
N GLY A 56 -24.30 5.69 -11.61
CA GLY A 56 -23.48 4.48 -11.68
C GLY A 56 -23.65 3.53 -10.51
N ILE A 57 -22.54 3.02 -9.98
CA ILE A 57 -22.49 2.06 -8.87
C ILE A 57 -21.47 2.54 -7.85
N SER A 58 -21.78 2.36 -6.56
CA SER A 58 -20.81 2.42 -5.46
C SER A 58 -20.63 1.04 -4.82
N LEU A 59 -19.54 0.86 -4.10
CA LEU A 59 -19.32 -0.32 -3.29
C LEU A 59 -19.92 -0.12 -1.91
N THR A 60 -20.56 -1.17 -1.39
CA THR A 60 -20.93 -1.26 0.05
C THR A 60 -19.67 -1.42 0.90
N GLU A 61 -19.76 -1.44 2.21
CA GLU A 61 -18.61 -1.71 3.09
C GLU A 61 -18.08 -3.13 2.87
N GLU A 62 -18.98 -4.12 2.70
CA GLU A 62 -18.62 -5.50 2.34
C GLU A 62 -17.95 -5.55 0.96
N GLY A 63 -18.48 -4.77 0.00
CA GLY A 63 -17.89 -4.63 -1.33
C GLY A 63 -16.49 -4.02 -1.31
N LYS A 64 -16.25 -3.00 -0.48
CA LYS A 64 -14.91 -2.42 -0.30
C LYS A 64 -13.94 -3.43 0.33
N CYS A 65 -14.40 -4.14 1.35
CA CYS A 65 -13.63 -5.19 1.99
C CYS A 65 -13.22 -6.28 0.98
N LEU A 66 -14.18 -6.82 0.25
CA LEU A 66 -13.92 -7.85 -0.76
C LEU A 66 -13.02 -7.32 -1.88
N TYR A 67 -13.25 -6.10 -2.36
CA TYR A 67 -12.45 -5.50 -3.44
C TYR A 67 -10.98 -5.38 -3.06
N ALA A 68 -10.68 -5.01 -1.82
CA ALA A 68 -9.31 -4.90 -1.33
C ALA A 68 -8.53 -6.23 -1.46
N HIS A 69 -9.19 -7.37 -1.21
CA HIS A 69 -8.57 -8.69 -1.35
C HIS A 69 -8.54 -9.18 -2.80
N VAL A 70 -9.62 -8.99 -3.52
CA VAL A 70 -9.73 -9.44 -4.93
C VAL A 70 -8.77 -8.68 -5.84
N GLU A 71 -8.56 -7.38 -5.61
CA GLU A 71 -7.62 -6.57 -6.37
C GLU A 71 -6.19 -7.09 -6.25
N VAL A 72 -5.78 -7.44 -5.03
CA VAL A 72 -4.46 -8.02 -4.76
C VAL A 72 -4.30 -9.38 -5.44
N ALA A 73 -5.28 -10.29 -5.22
CA ALA A 73 -5.25 -11.61 -5.82
C ALA A 73 -5.22 -11.55 -7.36
N TYR A 74 -6.02 -10.68 -7.96
CA TYR A 74 -6.07 -10.50 -9.41
C TYR A 74 -4.73 -9.97 -9.97
N ARG A 75 -4.11 -9.01 -9.30
CA ARG A 75 -2.79 -8.47 -9.69
C ARG A 75 -1.73 -9.56 -9.66
N HIS A 76 -1.67 -10.40 -8.61
CA HIS A 76 -0.71 -11.50 -8.52
C HIS A 76 -0.92 -12.54 -9.62
N LEU A 77 -2.16 -12.90 -9.95
CA LEU A 77 -2.44 -13.86 -11.03
C LEU A 77 -2.05 -13.32 -12.41
N VAL A 78 -2.32 -12.04 -12.67
CA VAL A 78 -1.91 -11.41 -13.93
C VAL A 78 -0.38 -11.35 -14.02
N GLY A 79 0.31 -10.95 -12.96
CA GLY A 79 1.77 -10.95 -12.91
C GLY A 79 2.38 -12.33 -13.19
N ALA A 80 1.85 -13.39 -12.54
CA ALA A 80 2.30 -14.74 -12.79
C ALA A 80 2.04 -15.22 -14.25
N GLN A 81 0.93 -14.80 -14.86
CA GLN A 81 0.67 -15.10 -16.27
C GLN A 81 1.69 -14.41 -17.20
N GLU A 82 2.04 -13.15 -16.90
CA GLU A 82 3.06 -12.40 -17.66
C GLU A 82 4.43 -13.06 -17.56
N GLU A 83 4.83 -13.53 -16.37
CA GLU A 83 6.06 -14.29 -16.16
C GLU A 83 6.11 -15.60 -16.96
N ILE A 84 5.02 -16.38 -16.95
CA ILE A 84 4.95 -17.67 -17.63
C ILE A 84 4.90 -17.51 -19.16
N CYS A 85 4.18 -16.52 -19.66
CA CYS A 85 4.02 -16.30 -21.08
C CYS A 85 5.28 -15.76 -21.77
N GLY A 86 6.39 -15.57 -21.04
CA GLY A 86 7.65 -15.09 -21.60
C GLY A 86 7.50 -13.74 -22.31
N GLN A 87 6.44 -13.03 -22.05
CA GLN A 87 6.39 -11.62 -22.38
C GLN A 87 7.36 -10.93 -21.42
N ASP A 88 8.65 -11.06 -21.77
CA ASP A 88 9.71 -10.25 -21.25
C ASP A 88 9.37 -8.78 -21.53
N MET A 89 8.41 -8.26 -20.80
CA MET A 89 8.34 -6.85 -20.50
C MET A 89 9.50 -6.59 -19.51
N GLN A 90 10.74 -6.91 -19.94
CA GLN A 90 11.94 -6.56 -19.19
C GLN A 90 11.82 -5.10 -18.78
N GLY A 91 11.48 -4.92 -17.52
CA GLY A 91 11.42 -3.60 -16.93
C GLY A 91 10.09 -2.86 -17.06
N SER A 92 8.94 -3.50 -17.31
CA SER A 92 7.64 -2.82 -17.16
C SER A 92 6.85 -3.39 -15.99
N GLY A 93 6.15 -2.52 -15.28
CA GLY A 93 5.37 -2.90 -14.10
C GLY A 93 5.22 -1.73 -13.14
N THR A 94 4.60 -1.97 -12.01
CA THR A 94 4.49 -1.00 -10.92
C THR A 94 4.97 -1.66 -9.64
N VAL A 95 5.84 -0.97 -8.92
CA VAL A 95 6.29 -1.35 -7.57
C VAL A 95 5.66 -0.37 -6.58
N ASP A 96 4.86 -0.88 -5.66
CA ASP A 96 4.18 -0.11 -4.61
C ASP A 96 5.00 -0.22 -3.30
N ILE A 97 5.66 0.87 -2.89
CA ILE A 97 6.58 0.93 -1.75
C ILE A 97 5.94 1.73 -0.62
N GLY A 98 5.88 1.16 0.59
CA GLY A 98 5.53 1.90 1.80
C GLY A 98 6.78 2.49 2.44
N ALA A 99 6.82 3.81 2.62
CA ALA A 99 7.94 4.45 3.30
C ALA A 99 7.52 5.73 4.00
N ARG A 100 8.11 6.00 5.16
CA ARG A 100 8.05 7.33 5.77
C ARG A 100 9.08 8.26 5.14
N GLU A 101 8.86 9.55 5.33
CA GLU A 101 9.72 10.61 4.81
C GLU A 101 11.19 10.41 5.24
N THR A 102 11.44 10.06 6.51
CA THR A 102 12.78 9.76 7.01
C THR A 102 13.45 8.63 6.23
N ALA A 103 12.77 7.50 6.06
CA ALA A 103 13.27 6.35 5.31
C ALA A 103 13.46 6.66 3.81
N LEU A 104 12.55 7.48 3.26
CA LEU A 104 12.65 7.93 1.89
C LEU A 104 13.93 8.75 1.66
N HIS A 105 14.16 9.76 2.49
CA HIS A 105 15.30 10.68 2.32
C HIS A 105 16.64 10.07 2.70
N LEU A 106 16.69 9.25 3.75
CA LEU A 106 17.97 8.70 4.23
C LEU A 106 18.45 7.49 3.42
N PHE A 107 17.55 6.76 2.76
CA PHE A 107 17.90 5.49 2.12
C PHE A 107 17.31 5.33 0.71
N LEU A 108 16.01 5.53 0.55
CA LEU A 108 15.33 5.11 -0.68
C LEU A 108 15.64 5.97 -1.89
N LEU A 109 15.83 7.27 -1.76
CA LEU A 109 16.00 8.17 -2.91
C LEU A 109 17.19 7.76 -3.79
N ASP A 110 18.35 7.48 -3.19
CA ASP A 110 19.54 7.08 -3.93
C ASP A 110 19.35 5.71 -4.59
N ALA A 111 18.80 4.73 -3.85
CA ALA A 111 18.51 3.41 -4.38
C ALA A 111 17.49 3.45 -5.53
N LEU A 112 16.47 4.30 -5.42
CA LEU A 112 15.46 4.48 -6.47
C LEU A 112 16.00 5.21 -7.69
N HIS A 113 16.92 6.14 -7.51
CA HIS A 113 17.62 6.81 -8.61
C HIS A 113 18.39 5.79 -9.46
N ASP A 114 19.22 4.97 -8.82
CA ASP A 114 20.00 3.93 -9.48
C ASP A 114 19.10 2.87 -10.15
N PHE A 115 18.04 2.46 -9.45
CA PHE A 115 17.07 1.51 -9.97
C PHE A 115 16.37 2.05 -11.23
N LYS A 116 15.94 3.32 -11.20
CA LYS A 116 15.28 3.96 -12.34
C LYS A 116 16.19 4.11 -13.56
N GLY A 117 17.49 4.31 -13.32
CA GLY A 117 18.49 4.31 -14.38
C GLY A 117 18.60 2.97 -15.11
N LYS A 118 18.49 1.86 -14.37
CA LYS A 118 18.55 0.50 -14.91
C LYS A 118 17.22 0.02 -15.51
N TYR A 119 16.09 0.43 -14.91
CA TYR A 119 14.75 -0.05 -15.27
C TYR A 119 13.78 1.13 -15.51
N PRO A 120 13.98 1.93 -16.56
CA PRO A 120 13.21 3.16 -16.80
C PRO A 120 11.71 2.93 -17.02
N ALA A 121 11.32 1.77 -17.51
CA ALA A 121 9.91 1.44 -17.76
C ALA A 121 9.13 1.02 -16.51
N ILE A 122 9.80 0.65 -15.41
CA ILE A 122 9.12 0.31 -14.14
C ILE A 122 8.59 1.58 -13.50
N ARG A 123 7.31 1.59 -13.15
CA ARG A 123 6.67 2.66 -12.38
C ARG A 123 6.83 2.38 -10.90
N ILE A 124 7.31 3.38 -10.16
CA ILE A 124 7.42 3.31 -8.70
C ILE A 124 6.34 4.20 -8.11
N LYS A 125 5.61 3.68 -7.12
CA LYS A 125 4.68 4.43 -6.29
C LYS A 125 5.13 4.36 -4.84
N ILE A 126 5.26 5.52 -4.22
CA ILE A 126 5.63 5.63 -2.81
C ILE A 126 4.40 6.04 -2.03
N HIS A 127 4.08 5.24 -1.02
CA HIS A 127 2.96 5.46 -0.11
C HIS A 127 3.51 5.92 1.24
N ASN A 128 3.22 7.18 1.60
CA ASN A 128 3.66 7.75 2.88
C ASN A 128 2.57 7.54 3.94
N HIS A 129 2.83 6.60 4.84
CA HIS A 129 1.96 6.25 5.95
C HIS A 129 2.76 6.12 7.25
N THR A 130 2.06 6.08 8.40
CA THR A 130 2.69 5.70 9.67
C THR A 130 3.16 4.24 9.63
N THR A 131 4.16 3.87 10.43
CA THR A 131 4.66 2.48 10.45
C THR A 131 3.55 1.43 10.66
N PRO A 132 2.62 1.58 11.63
CA PRO A 132 1.51 0.63 11.77
C PRO A 132 0.61 0.52 10.54
N GLU A 133 0.31 1.65 9.90
CA GLU A 133 -0.49 1.65 8.67
C GLU A 133 0.25 1.01 7.51
N THR A 134 1.54 1.29 7.36
CA THR A 134 2.40 0.69 6.33
C THR A 134 2.44 -0.84 6.48
N LEU A 135 2.64 -1.35 7.69
CA LEU A 135 2.64 -2.79 7.97
C LEU A 135 1.27 -3.42 7.70
N ARG A 136 0.18 -2.73 8.01
CA ARG A 136 -1.17 -3.19 7.68
C ARG A 136 -1.40 -3.26 6.17
N GLN A 137 -0.96 -2.25 5.40
CA GLN A 137 -1.07 -2.23 3.95
C GLN A 137 -0.20 -3.34 3.31
N LEU A 138 0.99 -3.56 3.85
CA LEU A 138 1.88 -4.65 3.43
C LEU A 138 1.24 -6.03 3.71
N SER A 139 0.67 -6.24 4.90
CA SER A 139 -0.08 -7.47 5.25
C SER A 139 -1.28 -7.70 4.33
N ALA A 140 -1.93 -6.63 3.89
CA ALA A 140 -3.04 -6.69 2.95
C ALA A 140 -2.59 -6.88 1.49
N GLY A 141 -1.27 -7.01 1.22
CA GLY A 141 -0.71 -7.17 -0.13
C GLY A 141 -0.87 -5.93 -1.03
N LYS A 142 -1.15 -4.76 -0.46
CA LYS A 142 -1.27 -3.50 -1.21
C LYS A 142 0.07 -2.84 -1.49
N LEU A 143 1.10 -3.26 -0.77
CA LEU A 143 2.48 -2.85 -0.95
C LEU A 143 3.31 -4.10 -1.28
N ASP A 144 4.32 -3.94 -2.12
CA ASP A 144 5.26 -5.01 -2.46
C ASP A 144 6.34 -5.14 -1.39
N PHE A 145 6.81 -4.03 -0.87
CA PHE A 145 7.66 -3.97 0.32
C PHE A 145 7.52 -2.63 1.05
N ALA A 146 8.14 -2.53 2.23
CA ALA A 146 8.13 -1.32 3.02
C ALA A 146 9.51 -1.04 3.62
N VAL A 147 9.86 0.26 3.75
CA VAL A 147 11.03 0.72 4.50
C VAL A 147 10.51 1.57 5.65
N VAL A 148 10.70 1.06 6.86
CA VAL A 148 10.17 1.65 8.09
C VAL A 148 11.28 1.83 9.11
N THR A 149 11.07 2.72 10.07
CA THR A 149 12.01 2.96 11.16
C THR A 149 11.64 2.11 12.37
N THR A 150 12.64 1.62 13.10
CA THR A 150 12.48 0.95 14.40
C THR A 150 12.34 1.98 15.52
N PRO A 151 11.69 1.64 16.67
CA PRO A 151 11.13 0.34 17.01
C PRO A 151 9.73 0.10 16.43
N PHE A 152 9.44 -1.15 16.04
CA PHE A 152 8.09 -1.61 15.71
C PHE A 152 7.95 -3.10 16.05
N GLU A 153 6.73 -3.56 16.26
CA GLU A 153 6.43 -4.98 16.39
C GLU A 153 6.39 -5.62 15.00
N SER A 154 7.38 -6.47 14.73
CA SER A 154 7.42 -7.18 13.45
C SER A 154 6.38 -8.31 13.43
N PRO A 155 5.43 -8.31 12.48
CA PRO A 155 4.57 -9.45 12.29
C PRO A 155 5.37 -10.70 11.90
N GLN A 156 5.00 -11.87 12.44
CA GLN A 156 5.73 -13.13 12.25
C GLN A 156 5.90 -13.57 10.78
N ASN A 157 5.12 -13.00 9.88
CA ASN A 157 5.07 -13.38 8.47
C ASN A 157 5.94 -12.50 7.56
N PHE A 158 6.71 -11.57 8.09
CA PHE A 158 7.57 -10.70 7.31
C PHE A 158 9.04 -11.02 7.50
N ARG A 159 9.78 -11.02 6.40
CA ARG A 159 11.23 -10.96 6.44
C ARG A 159 11.64 -9.49 6.62
N CYS A 160 12.38 -9.23 7.69
CA CYS A 160 12.90 -7.89 7.99
C CYS A 160 14.43 -7.91 7.91
N GLU A 161 14.98 -6.88 7.27
CA GLU A 161 16.42 -6.67 7.16
C GLU A 161 16.74 -5.24 7.61
N ASN A 162 17.82 -5.08 8.38
CA ASN A 162 18.33 -3.75 8.72
C ASN A 162 19.12 -3.23 7.50
N VAL A 163 18.74 -2.05 7.02
CA VAL A 163 19.35 -1.44 5.82
C VAL A 163 20.20 -0.23 6.14
N LEU A 164 19.93 0.48 7.24
CA LEU A 164 20.68 1.66 7.67
C LEU A 164 20.45 1.92 9.15
N ASP A 165 21.53 2.24 9.87
CA ASP A 165 21.45 2.78 11.23
C ASP A 165 21.58 4.31 11.19
N PHE A 166 20.66 5.00 11.87
CA PHE A 166 20.70 6.45 12.01
C PHE A 166 20.47 6.87 13.44
N ARG A 167 20.80 8.11 13.77
CA ARG A 167 20.64 8.68 15.11
C ARG A 167 19.78 9.91 15.06
N GLU A 168 18.92 10.04 16.05
CA GLU A 168 18.22 11.28 16.31
C GLU A 168 19.10 12.19 17.14
N VAL A 169 19.05 13.47 16.83
CA VAL A 169 19.78 14.52 17.56
C VAL A 169 18.80 15.60 18.00
N LEU A 170 19.10 16.18 19.16
CA LEU A 170 18.39 17.37 19.61
C LEU A 170 18.88 18.57 18.83
N VAL A 171 17.94 19.35 18.32
CA VAL A 171 18.22 20.64 17.68
C VAL A 171 17.58 21.77 18.50
N SER A 172 18.25 22.90 18.62
CA SER A 172 17.74 24.05 19.35
C SER A 172 17.94 25.35 18.59
N GLY A 173 17.11 26.33 18.90
CA GLY A 173 17.30 27.67 18.37
C GLY A 173 18.50 28.38 19.01
N ILE A 174 18.96 29.45 18.37
CA ILE A 174 20.15 30.22 18.77
C ILE A 174 20.08 30.74 20.24
N GLN A 175 18.88 30.93 20.77
CA GLN A 175 18.66 31.33 22.17
C GLN A 175 19.17 30.33 23.19
N TYR A 176 19.40 29.08 22.78
CA TYR A 176 19.94 27.99 23.65
C TYR A 176 21.39 27.64 23.29
N GLY A 177 22.10 28.53 22.60
CA GLY A 177 23.49 28.32 22.18
C GLY A 177 24.46 28.00 23.32
N ASN A 178 24.13 28.41 24.57
CA ASN A 178 24.88 28.07 25.77
C ASN A 178 24.89 26.55 26.10
N LEU A 179 24.06 25.78 25.44
CA LEU A 179 23.98 24.31 25.60
C LEU A 179 24.74 23.57 24.50
N ALA A 180 25.09 24.23 23.39
CA ALA A 180 25.60 23.58 22.17
C ALA A 180 26.94 22.84 22.36
N ASP A 181 27.81 23.35 23.23
CA ASP A 181 29.15 22.81 23.43
C ASP A 181 29.25 21.89 24.68
N LYS A 182 28.10 21.44 25.18
CA LYS A 182 28.06 20.58 26.37
C LYS A 182 27.53 19.20 26.04
N ALA A 183 28.11 18.17 26.66
CA ALA A 183 27.48 16.85 26.68
C ALA A 183 26.26 16.94 27.62
N LEU A 184 25.05 16.86 27.05
CA LEU A 184 23.79 16.98 27.76
C LEU A 184 23.19 15.61 28.05
N GLU A 185 22.69 15.44 29.27
CA GLU A 185 21.81 14.34 29.64
C GLU A 185 20.34 14.81 29.59
N LEU A 186 19.41 13.88 29.51
CA LEU A 186 17.97 14.21 29.51
C LEU A 186 17.54 15.02 30.75
N LYS A 187 18.19 14.81 31.88
CA LYS A 187 17.94 15.59 33.11
C LYS A 187 18.27 17.06 32.94
N ASP A 188 19.24 17.41 32.11
CA ASP A 188 19.74 18.77 31.94
C ASP A 188 18.80 19.63 31.07
N ILE A 189 17.93 18.96 30.28
CA ILE A 189 17.00 19.62 29.38
C ILE A 189 15.55 19.59 29.86
N LYS A 190 15.25 18.92 30.98
CA LYS A 190 13.88 18.74 31.49
C LYS A 190 13.13 20.06 31.79
N ASP A 191 13.86 21.11 32.16
CA ASP A 191 13.29 22.41 32.48
C ASP A 191 13.19 23.37 31.28
N TYR A 192 13.62 22.92 30.10
CA TYR A 192 13.49 23.67 28.87
C TYR A 192 12.23 23.26 28.10
N PRO A 193 11.55 24.19 27.41
CA PRO A 193 10.48 23.81 26.51
C PRO A 193 11.04 23.01 25.32
N TRP A 194 10.53 21.83 25.11
CA TRP A 194 10.94 21.00 24.00
C TRP A 194 9.75 20.41 23.23
N VAL A 195 9.95 20.15 21.96
CA VAL A 195 8.98 19.58 21.05
C VAL A 195 9.48 18.21 20.65
N GLY A 196 8.67 17.20 20.86
CA GLY A 196 8.95 15.82 20.49
C GLY A 196 7.79 15.24 19.68
N LEU A 197 8.03 14.11 19.10
CA LEU A 197 6.99 13.36 18.42
C LEU A 197 6.03 12.73 19.44
N GLY A 198 4.74 12.73 19.10
CA GLY A 198 3.70 12.16 19.97
C GLY A 198 3.83 10.63 20.10
N LYS A 199 3.21 10.06 21.14
CA LYS A 199 3.13 8.61 21.32
C LYS A 199 2.52 7.96 20.06
N GLY A 200 3.17 6.91 19.55
CA GLY A 200 2.73 6.17 18.35
C GLY A 200 3.26 6.71 17.02
N THR A 201 4.04 7.77 17.03
CA THR A 201 4.89 8.16 15.90
C THR A 201 6.28 7.59 16.17
N ALA A 202 6.57 6.40 15.65
CA ALA A 202 7.96 5.96 15.55
C ALA A 202 8.67 6.86 14.53
N THR A 203 9.73 7.48 14.94
CA THR A 203 10.75 8.03 14.05
C THR A 203 11.62 6.90 13.61
#